data_f52d4cfb21a29b58ff0fcc72fa3a1028
#
_entry.id   f52d4cfb21a29b58ff0fcc72fa3a1028
#
_cell.length_a   1.000
_cell.length_b   1.000
_cell.length_c   1.000
_cell.angle_alpha   90.00
_cell.angle_beta   90.00
_cell.angle_gamma   90.00
#
_symmetry.space_group_name_H-M   'P 1'
#
loop_
_entity.id
_entity.type
_entity.pdbx_description
1 polymer ?
#
loop_
_entity_poly.entity_id
_entity_poly.type
_entity_poly.pdbx_seq_one_letter_code
_entity_poly.pdbx_strand_id
1 'polypeptide(L)'
;DSGLPKETLLQMMTMQPGADRGGNATGPGEVALSLLFSNVTNYTGGGDLEFDGNTLEVKGKDARLGQQSRGKRNLESTFLGFMIENSVANGVLSEEEADEYLNDTDHNNISIAIRDAYELLVEEKKQDKKDFIERVVKGVGAIFFENISVAQKYLDEGSDFKNVNTVMKQLVKINLEAYMDKIKTSQILFHNFRKGKSNDLRFALVKREDIDSVVEAGTIRLGSQKSEGSFFWNNTNPSVKLKLG
;
A
#
# COMPACT_ATOMS: atom_id res chain seq x y z
N ASP A 1 12.82 -11.55 -26.31
CA ASP A 1 13.77 -10.68 -27.04
C ASP A 1 12.94 -9.81 -27.99
N SER A 2 12.83 -8.50 -27.70
CA SER A 2 11.97 -7.59 -28.48
C SER A 2 12.54 -7.28 -29.88
N GLY A 3 13.80 -7.62 -30.14
CA GLY A 3 14.51 -7.24 -31.36
C GLY A 3 14.74 -5.74 -31.57
N LEU A 4 14.30 -4.91 -30.61
CA LEU A 4 14.45 -3.45 -30.68
C LEU A 4 15.75 -2.98 -30.05
N PRO A 5 16.39 -1.94 -30.62
CA PRO A 5 17.55 -1.29 -30.00
C PRO A 5 17.24 -0.81 -28.59
N LYS A 6 18.23 -0.87 -27.70
CA LYS A 6 18.12 -0.46 -26.29
C LYS A 6 17.61 0.98 -26.16
N GLU A 7 18.12 1.88 -26.99
CA GLU A 7 17.73 3.31 -27.01
C GLU A 7 16.24 3.47 -27.35
N THR A 8 15.74 2.68 -28.30
CA THR A 8 14.33 2.68 -28.70
C THR A 8 13.45 2.19 -27.56
N LEU A 9 13.84 1.09 -26.91
CA LEU A 9 13.14 0.57 -25.71
C LEU A 9 13.10 1.61 -24.60
N LEU A 10 14.23 2.24 -24.30
CA LEU A 10 14.31 3.29 -23.28
C LEU A 10 13.43 4.49 -23.63
N GLN A 11 13.41 4.90 -24.90
CA GLN A 11 12.52 5.98 -25.36
C GLN A 11 11.05 5.61 -25.16
N MET A 12 10.63 4.42 -25.60
CA MET A 12 9.25 3.96 -25.44
C MET A 12 8.82 3.90 -23.99
N MET A 13 9.67 3.35 -23.11
CA MET A 13 9.40 3.21 -21.67
C MET A 13 9.44 4.54 -20.90
N THR A 14 10.03 5.58 -21.50
CA THR A 14 10.15 6.91 -20.89
C THR A 14 9.36 8.00 -21.61
N MET A 15 8.59 7.63 -22.65
CA MET A 15 7.70 8.57 -23.34
C MET A 15 6.76 9.21 -22.32
N GLN A 16 6.80 10.54 -22.27
CA GLN A 16 5.76 11.28 -21.57
C GLN A 16 4.61 11.50 -22.55
N PRO A 17 3.46 10.96 -22.30
CA PRO A 17 2.29 11.31 -23.06
C PRO A 17 2.01 12.81 -22.89
N GLY A 18 1.44 13.50 -23.92
CA GLY A 18 1.22 14.94 -23.95
C GLY A 18 0.42 15.51 -22.78
N ALA A 19 0.53 16.80 -22.56
CA ALA A 19 0.06 17.54 -21.37
C ALA A 19 -1.48 17.65 -21.21
N ASP A 20 -2.27 17.25 -22.20
CA ASP A 20 -3.73 17.34 -22.16
C ASP A 20 -4.36 16.10 -21.55
N ARG A 21 -4.38 16.05 -20.21
CA ARG A 21 -4.88 14.87 -19.52
C ARG A 21 -5.93 15.19 -18.50
N GLY A 22 -7.14 14.90 -18.89
CA GLY A 22 -8.18 14.56 -17.93
C GLY A 22 -7.77 13.29 -17.14
N GLY A 23 -8.31 13.08 -15.95
CA GLY A 23 -7.89 12.09 -14.95
C GLY A 23 -7.86 10.60 -15.32
N ASN A 24 -7.91 10.25 -16.62
CA ASN A 24 -7.86 8.87 -17.16
C ASN A 24 -6.71 8.68 -18.16
N ALA A 25 -5.60 9.36 -17.95
CA ALA A 25 -4.48 9.28 -18.88
C ALA A 25 -3.68 7.99 -18.69
N THR A 26 -3.54 7.21 -19.76
CA THR A 26 -2.62 6.07 -19.85
C THR A 26 -1.19 6.52 -19.55
N GLY A 27 -0.53 5.87 -18.61
CA GLY A 27 0.84 6.18 -18.24
C GLY A 27 1.87 5.71 -19.29
N PRO A 28 3.09 6.28 -19.31
CA PRO A 28 4.11 5.88 -20.25
C PRO A 28 4.51 4.40 -20.17
N GLY A 29 4.48 3.82 -18.98
CA GLY A 29 4.75 2.40 -18.79
C GLY A 29 3.70 1.50 -19.43
N GLU A 30 2.44 1.88 -19.35
CA GLU A 30 1.32 1.15 -19.97
C GLU A 30 1.42 1.16 -21.49
N VAL A 31 1.70 2.34 -22.07
CA VAL A 31 1.92 2.48 -23.52
C VAL A 31 3.09 1.64 -23.97
N ALA A 32 4.22 1.70 -23.27
CA ALA A 32 5.40 0.94 -23.61
C ALA A 32 5.15 -0.58 -23.57
N LEU A 33 4.46 -1.07 -22.54
CA LEU A 33 4.12 -2.49 -22.40
C LEU A 33 3.19 -2.95 -23.52
N SER A 34 2.14 -2.17 -23.85
CA SER A 34 1.22 -2.50 -24.94
C SER A 34 1.88 -2.51 -26.31
N LEU A 35 2.94 -1.71 -26.52
CA LEU A 35 3.69 -1.69 -27.77
C LEU A 35 4.75 -2.80 -27.86
N LEU A 36 5.28 -3.24 -26.72
CA LEU A 36 6.35 -4.24 -26.69
C LEU A 36 5.84 -5.68 -26.69
N PHE A 37 4.64 -5.91 -26.22
CA PHE A 37 4.08 -7.24 -26.07
C PHE A 37 2.72 -7.35 -26.77
N SER A 38 2.63 -8.26 -27.75
CA SER A 38 1.44 -8.45 -28.57
C SER A 38 0.23 -9.01 -27.80
N ASN A 39 0.46 -9.60 -26.63
CA ASN A 39 -0.57 -10.17 -25.76
C ASN A 39 -0.92 -9.23 -24.58
N VAL A 40 -0.46 -7.99 -24.62
CA VAL A 40 -0.82 -6.94 -23.66
C VAL A 40 -1.78 -5.96 -24.34
N THR A 41 -2.95 -5.81 -23.77
CA THR A 41 -3.98 -4.90 -24.28
C THR A 41 -4.41 -3.91 -23.20
N ASN A 42 -4.85 -2.72 -23.63
CA ASN A 42 -5.47 -1.77 -22.71
C ASN A 42 -6.78 -2.35 -22.18
N TYR A 43 -6.99 -2.23 -20.88
CA TYR A 43 -8.18 -2.75 -20.23
C TYR A 43 -8.99 -1.62 -19.58
N THR A 44 -10.31 -1.66 -19.75
CA THR A 44 -11.22 -0.63 -19.25
C THR A 44 -12.04 -1.07 -18.04
N GLY A 45 -11.93 -2.32 -17.64
CA GLY A 45 -12.79 -2.91 -16.60
C GLY A 45 -12.21 -2.91 -15.18
N GLY A 46 -10.90 -2.71 -15.03
CA GLY A 46 -10.15 -2.72 -13.77
C GLY A 46 -8.68 -3.02 -14.02
N GLY A 47 -7.76 -2.33 -13.32
CA GLY A 47 -6.35 -2.31 -13.68
C GLY A 47 -6.10 -1.47 -14.96
N ASP A 48 -4.85 -1.39 -15.38
CA ASP A 48 -4.42 -0.59 -16.54
C ASP A 48 -4.36 -1.42 -17.82
N LEU A 49 -3.98 -2.68 -17.71
CA LEU A 49 -3.73 -3.59 -18.83
C LEU A 49 -4.33 -4.97 -18.59
N GLU A 50 -4.52 -5.72 -19.67
CA GLU A 50 -4.77 -7.16 -19.62
C GLU A 50 -3.59 -7.90 -20.25
N PHE A 51 -3.15 -8.97 -19.58
CA PHE A 51 -2.08 -9.85 -20.02
C PHE A 51 -2.48 -11.30 -19.78
N ASP A 52 -2.56 -12.09 -20.85
CA ASP A 52 -2.95 -13.51 -20.82
C ASP A 52 -4.24 -13.75 -19.99
N GLY A 53 -5.25 -12.90 -20.17
CA GLY A 53 -6.53 -13.01 -19.46
C GLY A 53 -6.50 -12.53 -17.99
N ASN A 54 -5.38 -12.00 -17.52
CA ASN A 54 -5.26 -11.44 -16.19
C ASN A 54 -5.19 -9.91 -16.25
N THR A 55 -5.88 -9.26 -15.33
CA THR A 55 -5.78 -7.81 -15.18
C THR A 55 -4.47 -7.43 -14.50
N LEU A 56 -3.82 -6.41 -15.03
CA LEU A 56 -2.52 -5.91 -14.57
C LEU A 56 -2.60 -4.42 -14.29
N GLU A 57 -2.23 -4.02 -13.10
CA GLU A 57 -2.03 -2.63 -12.73
C GLU A 57 -0.55 -2.26 -12.84
N VAL A 58 -0.22 -1.11 -13.43
CA VAL A 58 1.15 -0.66 -13.66
C VAL A 58 1.48 0.51 -12.76
N LYS A 59 2.53 0.38 -11.96
CA LYS A 59 2.95 1.41 -10.99
C LYS A 59 4.42 1.77 -11.12
N GLY A 60 4.69 3.07 -11.22
CA GLY A 60 6.06 3.59 -11.15
C GLY A 60 6.65 3.40 -9.74
N LYS A 61 7.97 3.51 -9.64
CA LYS A 61 8.71 3.29 -8.38
C LYS A 61 8.27 4.17 -7.20
N ASP A 62 7.76 5.36 -7.50
CA ASP A 62 7.30 6.31 -6.50
C ASP A 62 5.77 6.32 -6.38
N ALA A 63 5.11 5.35 -7.01
CA ALA A 63 3.67 5.21 -6.90
C ALA A 63 3.29 4.82 -5.47
N ARG A 64 2.25 5.44 -4.99
CA ARG A 64 1.68 5.19 -3.68
C ARG A 64 0.47 4.27 -3.86
N LEU A 65 0.51 3.15 -3.18
CA LEU A 65 -0.63 2.24 -3.06
C LEU A 65 -1.38 2.65 -1.79
N GLY A 66 -2.15 3.68 -1.89
CA GLY A 66 -2.88 4.20 -0.75
C GLY A 66 -4.29 4.60 -1.13
N GLN A 67 -5.06 4.97 -0.13
CA GLN A 67 -6.35 5.56 -0.36
C GLN A 67 -6.15 6.86 -1.14
N GLN A 68 -6.64 6.88 -2.38
CA GLN A 68 -6.67 8.14 -3.12
C GLN A 68 -7.59 9.11 -2.39
N SER A 69 -6.97 10.11 -1.79
CA SER A 69 -7.54 11.43 -1.50
C SER A 69 -9.00 11.46 -1.05
N ARG A 70 -9.28 11.08 0.16
CA ARG A 70 -10.33 11.80 0.89
C ARG A 70 -9.69 12.93 1.69
N GLY A 71 -9.08 13.89 0.97
CA GLY A 71 -8.45 15.06 1.58
C GLY A 71 -7.28 14.70 2.50
N LYS A 72 -6.38 15.62 2.72
CA LYS A 72 -5.19 15.56 3.58
C LYS A 72 -5.51 15.16 5.05
N ARG A 73 -6.07 13.99 5.25
CA ARG A 73 -6.25 13.45 6.61
C ARG A 73 -4.94 12.78 6.99
N ASN A 74 -4.40 13.20 8.10
CA ASN A 74 -3.35 12.47 8.77
C ASN A 74 -3.94 11.11 9.19
N LEU A 75 -3.43 10.02 8.60
CA LEU A 75 -3.98 8.67 8.83
C LEU A 75 -3.79 8.26 10.28
N GLU A 76 -2.66 8.61 10.86
CA GLU A 76 -2.32 8.30 12.25
C GLU A 76 -3.29 8.99 13.20
N SER A 77 -3.50 10.31 13.03
CA SER A 77 -4.43 11.04 13.88
C SER A 77 -5.88 10.61 13.71
N THR A 78 -6.26 10.20 12.49
CA THR A 78 -7.61 9.67 12.25
C THR A 78 -7.81 8.30 12.91
N PHE A 79 -6.82 7.41 12.80
CA PHE A 79 -6.87 6.09 13.44
C PHE A 79 -6.84 6.21 14.96
N LEU A 80 -5.93 7.01 15.50
CA LEU A 80 -5.81 7.24 16.94
C LEU A 80 -7.05 7.90 17.50
N GLY A 81 -7.55 8.96 16.86
CA GLY A 81 -8.80 9.58 17.24
C GLY A 81 -9.92 8.55 17.32
N PHE A 82 -10.06 7.71 16.29
CA PHE A 82 -11.04 6.62 16.28
C PHE A 82 -10.86 5.65 17.45
N MET A 83 -9.63 5.19 17.72
CA MET A 83 -9.34 4.25 18.80
C MET A 83 -9.60 4.86 20.19
N ILE A 84 -9.13 6.07 20.40
CA ILE A 84 -9.22 6.78 21.69
C ILE A 84 -10.65 7.26 21.96
N GLU A 85 -11.32 7.91 21.01
CA GLU A 85 -12.71 8.34 21.14
C GLU A 85 -13.64 7.16 21.45
N ASN A 86 -13.45 6.03 20.75
CA ASN A 86 -14.21 4.81 21.07
C ASN A 86 -13.91 4.28 22.47
N SER A 87 -12.70 4.45 22.98
CA SER A 87 -12.32 4.00 24.33
C SER A 87 -12.95 4.87 25.41
N VAL A 88 -13.06 6.17 25.18
CA VAL A 88 -13.81 7.09 26.07
C VAL A 88 -15.30 6.75 26.04
N ALA A 89 -15.89 6.61 24.85
CA ALA A 89 -17.31 6.28 24.70
C ALA A 89 -17.72 4.95 25.37
N ASN A 90 -16.77 4.02 25.51
CA ASN A 90 -17.00 2.74 26.20
C ASN A 90 -16.50 2.72 27.66
N GLY A 91 -16.10 3.86 28.21
CA GLY A 91 -15.66 3.97 29.61
C GLY A 91 -14.33 3.27 29.93
N VAL A 92 -13.50 2.99 28.92
CA VAL A 92 -12.16 2.41 29.10
C VAL A 92 -11.16 3.47 29.51
N LEU A 93 -11.30 4.67 28.94
CA LEU A 93 -10.52 5.87 29.25
C LEU A 93 -11.45 6.99 29.73
N SER A 94 -10.96 7.85 30.61
CA SER A 94 -11.57 9.15 30.87
C SER A 94 -11.23 10.14 29.75
N GLU A 95 -11.94 11.25 29.64
CA GLU A 95 -11.61 12.33 28.69
C GLU A 95 -10.21 12.90 28.95
N GLU A 96 -9.82 13.06 30.23
CA GLU A 96 -8.53 13.56 30.65
C GLU A 96 -7.39 12.63 30.19
N GLU A 97 -7.53 11.32 30.42
CA GLU A 97 -6.56 10.31 29.97
C GLU A 97 -6.44 10.27 28.44
N ALA A 98 -7.55 10.44 27.74
CA ALA A 98 -7.57 10.49 26.28
C ALA A 98 -6.83 11.73 25.74
N ASP A 99 -7.07 12.89 26.34
CA ASP A 99 -6.41 14.14 25.97
C ASP A 99 -4.90 14.08 26.27
N GLU A 100 -4.50 13.55 27.43
CA GLU A 100 -3.11 13.34 27.79
C GLU A 100 -2.41 12.44 26.75
N TYR A 101 -3.00 11.30 26.41
CA TYR A 101 -2.47 10.36 25.44
C TYR A 101 -2.30 11.01 24.05
N LEU A 102 -3.33 11.71 23.57
CA LEU A 102 -3.30 12.35 22.24
C LEU A 102 -2.28 13.49 22.16
N ASN A 103 -1.99 14.15 23.28
CA ASN A 103 -1.03 15.25 23.31
C ASN A 103 0.43 14.79 23.49
N ASP A 104 0.66 13.67 24.16
CA ASP A 104 2.01 13.20 24.51
C ASP A 104 2.61 12.24 23.48
N THR A 105 1.83 11.65 22.61
CA THR A 105 2.30 10.60 21.72
C THR A 105 2.78 11.15 20.37
N ASP A 106 4.01 10.82 19.96
CA ASP A 106 4.53 11.13 18.62
C ASP A 106 3.95 10.16 17.57
N HIS A 107 2.81 10.52 17.06
CA HIS A 107 1.97 9.70 16.17
C HIS A 107 2.41 9.76 14.70
N ASN A 108 3.68 9.60 14.43
CA ASN A 108 4.23 9.75 13.08
C ASN A 108 4.04 8.51 12.18
N ASN A 109 3.57 7.39 12.76
CA ASN A 109 3.47 6.12 12.04
C ASN A 109 2.30 5.29 12.60
N ILE A 110 1.39 4.85 11.72
CA ILE A 110 0.21 4.06 12.10
C ILE A 110 0.56 2.76 12.83
N SER A 111 1.67 2.11 12.50
CA SER A 111 2.09 0.87 13.18
C SER A 111 2.57 1.12 14.61
N ILE A 112 3.19 2.29 14.85
CA ILE A 112 3.53 2.76 16.20
C ILE A 112 2.24 3.09 16.96
N ALA A 113 1.33 3.82 16.33
CA ALA A 113 0.05 4.17 16.92
C ALA A 113 -0.78 2.94 17.35
N ILE A 114 -0.79 1.88 16.55
CA ILE A 114 -1.47 0.62 16.90
C ILE A 114 -0.78 -0.06 18.09
N ARG A 115 0.56 -0.10 18.12
CA ARG A 115 1.30 -0.65 19.25
C ARG A 115 1.00 0.10 20.54
N ASP A 116 1.12 1.42 20.50
CA ASP A 116 0.95 2.26 21.69
C ASP A 116 -0.50 2.19 22.21
N ALA A 117 -1.48 2.16 21.31
CA ALA A 117 -2.87 1.92 21.67
C ALA A 117 -3.08 0.52 22.29
N TYR A 118 -2.37 -0.51 21.81
CA TYR A 118 -2.43 -1.84 22.41
C TYR A 118 -1.85 -1.86 23.82
N GLU A 119 -0.71 -1.26 24.05
CA GLU A 119 -0.08 -1.16 25.36
C GLU A 119 -1.01 -0.44 26.34
N LEU A 120 -1.55 0.70 25.96
CA LEU A 120 -2.48 1.45 26.80
C LEU A 120 -3.78 0.68 27.07
N LEU A 121 -4.50 0.31 26.02
CA LEU A 121 -5.87 -0.21 26.16
C LEU A 121 -5.93 -1.64 26.67
N VAL A 122 -5.06 -2.52 26.15
CA VAL A 122 -5.10 -3.94 26.49
C VAL A 122 -4.25 -4.25 27.71
N GLU A 123 -3.03 -3.72 27.79
CA GLU A 123 -2.11 -4.08 28.87
C GLU A 123 -2.34 -3.28 30.13
N GLU A 124 -2.52 -1.96 30.03
CA GLU A 124 -2.74 -1.12 31.21
C GLU A 124 -4.20 -1.10 31.63
N LYS A 125 -5.11 -0.80 30.72
CA LYS A 125 -6.55 -0.68 31.03
C LYS A 125 -7.30 -2.01 31.05
N LYS A 126 -6.63 -3.12 30.71
CA LYS A 126 -7.19 -4.47 30.73
C LYS A 126 -8.40 -4.67 29.81
N GLN A 127 -8.49 -3.91 28.74
CA GLN A 127 -9.49 -4.14 27.72
C GLN A 127 -9.32 -5.53 27.11
N ASP A 128 -10.41 -6.19 26.76
CA ASP A 128 -10.37 -7.47 26.07
C ASP A 128 -9.65 -7.36 24.71
N LYS A 129 -8.73 -8.27 24.44
CA LYS A 129 -7.93 -8.26 23.21
C LYS A 129 -8.79 -8.41 21.96
N LYS A 130 -9.88 -9.17 22.03
CA LYS A 130 -10.80 -9.35 20.91
C LYS A 130 -11.52 -8.05 20.57
N ASP A 131 -12.00 -7.31 21.58
CA ASP A 131 -12.62 -6.00 21.39
C ASP A 131 -11.63 -5.00 20.79
N PHE A 132 -10.38 -5.04 21.24
CA PHE A 132 -9.31 -4.22 20.66
C PHE A 132 -9.11 -4.53 19.17
N ILE A 133 -8.99 -5.83 18.81
CA ILE A 133 -8.81 -6.26 17.42
C ILE A 133 -9.99 -5.80 16.55
N GLU A 134 -11.23 -5.96 17.00
CA GLU A 134 -12.40 -5.50 16.26
C GLU A 134 -12.34 -4.01 15.93
N ARG A 135 -11.87 -3.19 16.88
CA ARG A 135 -11.68 -1.74 16.67
C ARG A 135 -10.55 -1.45 15.69
N VAL A 136 -9.40 -2.12 15.85
CA VAL A 136 -8.29 -1.99 14.91
C VAL A 136 -8.73 -2.36 13.49
N VAL A 137 -9.43 -3.47 13.32
CA VAL A 137 -9.95 -3.92 12.01
C VAL A 137 -10.89 -2.89 11.40
N LYS A 138 -11.83 -2.34 12.19
CA LYS A 138 -12.75 -1.28 11.72
C LYS A 138 -12.00 -0.01 11.35
N GLY A 139 -11.05 0.43 12.18
CA GLY A 139 -10.24 1.63 11.92
C GLY A 139 -9.34 1.47 10.68
N VAL A 140 -8.64 0.35 10.56
CA VAL A 140 -7.82 0.02 9.40
C VAL A 140 -8.69 -0.14 8.15
N GLY A 141 -9.83 -0.81 8.24
CA GLY A 141 -10.76 -0.96 7.14
C GLY A 141 -11.29 0.38 6.64
N ALA A 142 -11.65 1.30 7.52
CA ALA A 142 -12.09 2.65 7.17
C ALA A 142 -10.99 3.48 6.48
N ILE A 143 -9.72 3.25 6.83
CA ILE A 143 -8.56 3.91 6.24
C ILE A 143 -8.19 3.26 4.90
N PHE A 144 -8.14 1.94 4.85
CA PHE A 144 -7.72 1.16 3.69
C PHE A 144 -8.91 0.59 2.92
N PHE A 145 -9.61 1.47 2.18
CA PHE A 145 -10.66 1.10 1.22
C PHE A 145 -11.92 0.46 1.83
N GLU A 146 -12.15 0.63 3.12
CA GLU A 146 -13.35 0.12 3.81
C GLU A 146 -13.54 -1.42 3.70
N ASN A 147 -12.46 -2.15 3.41
CA ASN A 147 -12.51 -3.61 3.27
C ASN A 147 -12.16 -4.31 4.59
N ILE A 148 -13.15 -4.40 5.47
CA ILE A 148 -13.01 -5.02 6.80
C ILE A 148 -12.58 -6.50 6.68
N SER A 149 -13.11 -7.23 5.71
CA SER A 149 -12.79 -8.66 5.54
C SER A 149 -11.32 -8.90 5.25
N VAL A 150 -10.67 -8.00 4.50
CA VAL A 150 -9.22 -8.07 4.26
C VAL A 150 -8.45 -7.80 5.54
N ALA A 151 -8.87 -6.82 6.33
CA ALA A 151 -8.23 -6.53 7.61
C ALA A 151 -8.34 -7.72 8.57
N GLN A 152 -9.52 -8.33 8.69
CA GLN A 152 -9.74 -9.53 9.54
C GLN A 152 -8.90 -10.74 9.13
N LYS A 153 -8.55 -10.87 7.86
CA LYS A 153 -7.69 -11.94 7.37
C LYS A 153 -6.27 -11.88 7.96
N TYR A 154 -5.77 -10.68 8.23
CA TYR A 154 -4.39 -10.44 8.66
C TYR A 154 -4.24 -10.02 10.12
N LEU A 155 -5.32 -9.60 10.79
CA LEU A 155 -5.32 -9.17 12.19
C LEU A 155 -6.26 -10.07 12.99
N ASP A 156 -5.68 -10.86 13.88
CA ASP A 156 -6.38 -11.81 14.75
C ASP A 156 -5.77 -11.83 16.17
N GLU A 157 -6.28 -12.69 17.04
CA GLU A 157 -5.80 -12.84 18.42
C GLU A 157 -4.35 -13.33 18.50
N GLY A 158 -3.82 -13.96 17.44
CA GLY A 158 -2.43 -14.37 17.32
C GLY A 158 -1.48 -13.23 16.92
N SER A 159 -2.02 -12.07 16.50
CA SER A 159 -1.20 -10.94 16.09
C SER A 159 -0.38 -10.37 17.24
N ASP A 160 0.91 -10.10 16.97
CA ASP A 160 1.84 -9.46 17.89
C ASP A 160 1.80 -7.94 17.72
N PHE A 161 0.91 -7.28 18.47
CA PHE A 161 0.72 -5.83 18.42
C PHE A 161 1.86 -5.04 19.09
N LYS A 162 2.71 -5.69 19.91
CA LYS A 162 3.88 -5.03 20.51
C LYS A 162 5.02 -4.85 19.51
N ASN A 163 5.09 -5.69 18.50
CA ASN A 163 6.15 -5.65 17.52
C ASN A 163 5.76 -4.79 16.31
N VAL A 164 6.24 -3.55 16.29
CA VAL A 164 5.99 -2.57 15.19
C VAL A 164 6.25 -3.16 13.81
N ASN A 165 7.30 -3.98 13.64
CA ASN A 165 7.61 -4.57 12.35
C ASN A 165 6.54 -5.59 11.93
N THR A 166 6.01 -6.37 12.86
CA THR A 166 4.92 -7.31 12.59
C THR A 166 3.65 -6.55 12.20
N VAL A 167 3.26 -5.54 12.98
CA VAL A 167 2.11 -4.69 12.67
C VAL A 167 2.28 -4.04 11.29
N MET A 168 3.45 -3.49 11.02
CA MET A 168 3.75 -2.86 9.74
C MET A 168 3.57 -3.84 8.56
N LYS A 169 4.05 -5.07 8.68
CA LYS A 169 3.88 -6.09 7.64
C LYS A 169 2.42 -6.45 7.44
N GLN A 170 1.65 -6.62 8.50
CA GLN A 170 0.21 -6.89 8.43
C GLN A 170 -0.53 -5.74 7.72
N LEU A 171 -0.23 -4.48 8.03
CA LEU A 171 -0.81 -3.32 7.35
C LEU A 171 -0.47 -3.28 5.86
N VAL A 172 0.76 -3.64 5.48
CA VAL A 172 1.16 -3.72 4.06
C VAL A 172 0.35 -4.78 3.33
N LYS A 173 0.19 -5.97 3.91
CA LYS A 173 -0.62 -7.05 3.33
C LYS A 173 -2.08 -6.62 3.14
N ILE A 174 -2.69 -6.04 4.18
CA ILE A 174 -4.06 -5.50 4.12
C ILE A 174 -4.19 -4.49 2.98
N ASN A 175 -3.26 -3.54 2.90
CA ASN A 175 -3.33 -2.51 1.88
C ASN A 175 -3.18 -3.05 0.45
N LEU A 176 -2.23 -3.96 0.22
CA LEU A 176 -2.03 -4.57 -1.09
C LEU A 176 -3.29 -5.31 -1.55
N GLU A 177 -3.85 -6.16 -0.70
CA GLU A 177 -5.04 -6.94 -1.05
C GLU A 177 -6.26 -6.04 -1.25
N ALA A 178 -6.50 -5.10 -0.33
CA ALA A 178 -7.61 -4.15 -0.46
C ALA A 178 -7.46 -3.25 -1.70
N TYR A 179 -6.24 -2.87 -2.06
CA TYR A 179 -5.97 -2.12 -3.27
C TYR A 179 -6.30 -2.95 -4.52
N MET A 180 -5.83 -4.20 -4.59
CA MET A 180 -6.13 -5.12 -5.70
C MET A 180 -7.64 -5.36 -5.85
N ASP A 181 -8.37 -5.49 -4.74
CA ASP A 181 -9.82 -5.65 -4.75
C ASP A 181 -10.51 -4.40 -5.31
N LYS A 182 -10.07 -3.22 -4.86
CA LYS A 182 -10.66 -1.95 -5.29
C LYS A 182 -10.51 -1.71 -6.79
N ILE A 183 -9.33 -1.96 -7.33
CA ILE A 183 -9.03 -1.75 -8.75
C ILE A 183 -9.33 -3.00 -9.60
N LYS A 184 -9.83 -4.06 -8.98
CA LYS A 184 -10.20 -5.33 -9.63
C LYS A 184 -9.05 -5.91 -10.46
N THR A 185 -7.85 -5.93 -9.88
CA THR A 185 -6.66 -6.52 -10.50
C THR A 185 -6.19 -7.76 -9.75
N SER A 186 -5.60 -8.69 -10.47
CA SER A 186 -4.91 -9.85 -9.88
C SER A 186 -3.41 -9.64 -9.71
N GLN A 187 -2.85 -8.64 -10.38
CA GLN A 187 -1.41 -8.43 -10.46
C GLN A 187 -1.07 -6.94 -10.47
N ILE A 188 0.06 -6.56 -9.86
CA ILE A 188 0.62 -5.22 -9.91
C ILE A 188 2.05 -5.31 -10.43
N LEU A 189 2.34 -4.61 -11.52
CA LEU A 189 3.70 -4.47 -12.05
C LEU A 189 4.30 -3.14 -11.58
N PHE A 190 5.30 -3.21 -10.74
CA PHE A 190 6.11 -2.07 -10.36
C PHE A 190 7.31 -1.92 -11.29
N HIS A 191 7.65 -0.69 -11.65
CA HIS A 191 8.81 -0.39 -12.45
C HIS A 191 9.53 0.89 -12.01
N ASN A 192 10.83 0.98 -12.29
CA ASN A 192 11.62 2.17 -12.01
C ASN A 192 11.98 2.98 -13.26
N PHE A 193 11.23 2.84 -14.33
CA PHE A 193 11.49 3.53 -15.59
C PHE A 193 11.32 5.03 -15.43
N ARG A 194 12.42 5.77 -15.52
CA ARG A 194 12.42 7.24 -15.50
C ARG A 194 13.29 7.78 -16.61
N LYS A 195 12.78 8.79 -17.30
CA LYS A 195 13.53 9.52 -18.32
C LYS A 195 14.84 10.04 -17.75
N GLY A 196 15.96 9.60 -18.32
CA GLY A 196 17.28 10.19 -18.09
C GLY A 196 18.00 9.83 -16.79
N LYS A 197 17.50 8.89 -15.97
CA LYS A 197 18.09 8.67 -14.64
C LYS A 197 18.67 7.29 -14.33
N SER A 198 18.51 6.28 -15.18
CA SER A 198 19.07 4.97 -14.84
C SER A 198 19.20 4.06 -16.06
N ASN A 199 20.40 3.49 -16.24
CA ASN A 199 20.62 2.34 -17.12
C ASN A 199 20.19 1.02 -16.47
N ASP A 200 19.70 1.05 -15.23
CA ASP A 200 19.30 -0.11 -14.44
C ASP A 200 17.76 -0.18 -14.40
N LEU A 201 17.20 -0.79 -15.42
CA LEU A 201 15.77 -1.03 -15.50
C LEU A 201 15.40 -2.20 -14.59
N ARG A 202 14.52 -1.93 -13.64
CA ARG A 202 14.02 -2.93 -12.69
C ARG A 202 12.51 -2.97 -12.71
N PHE A 203 11.99 -4.15 -12.48
CA PHE A 203 10.58 -4.33 -12.25
C PHE A 203 10.31 -5.44 -11.23
N ALA A 204 9.13 -5.40 -10.62
CA ALA A 204 8.61 -6.44 -9.77
C ALA A 204 7.17 -6.70 -10.15
N LEU A 205 6.85 -7.94 -10.48
CA LEU A 205 5.48 -8.39 -10.62
C LEU A 205 5.03 -8.96 -9.28
N VAL A 206 3.97 -8.40 -8.72
CA VAL A 206 3.35 -8.85 -7.47
C VAL A 206 2.00 -9.42 -7.83
N LYS A 207 1.83 -10.70 -7.63
CA LYS A 207 0.54 -11.39 -7.76
C LYS A 207 -0.13 -11.48 -6.39
N ARG A 208 -1.44 -11.68 -6.38
CA ARG A 208 -2.20 -11.80 -5.13
C ARG A 208 -1.69 -12.94 -4.26
N GLU A 209 -1.35 -14.07 -4.85
CA GLU A 209 -0.77 -15.24 -4.16
C GLU A 209 0.62 -14.98 -3.57
N ASP A 210 1.34 -13.97 -4.06
CA ASP A 210 2.69 -13.65 -3.63
C ASP A 210 2.75 -12.60 -2.50
N ILE A 211 1.61 -12.06 -2.05
CA ILE A 211 1.55 -10.94 -1.09
C ILE A 211 2.38 -11.25 0.15
N ASP A 212 2.23 -12.43 0.74
CA ASP A 212 2.99 -12.81 1.93
C ASP A 212 4.49 -12.80 1.67
N SER A 213 4.94 -13.43 0.59
CA SER A 213 6.36 -13.55 0.26
C SER A 213 7.01 -12.21 -0.07
N VAL A 214 6.33 -11.32 -0.81
CA VAL A 214 6.88 -10.01 -1.19
C VAL A 214 6.95 -9.05 0.00
N VAL A 215 6.03 -9.17 0.95
CA VAL A 215 6.04 -8.38 2.18
C VAL A 215 7.12 -8.89 3.14
N GLU A 216 7.22 -10.19 3.34
CA GLU A 216 8.28 -10.77 4.18
C GLU A 216 9.68 -10.46 3.64
N ALA A 217 9.86 -10.46 2.32
CA ALA A 217 11.11 -10.07 1.67
C ALA A 217 11.39 -8.56 1.71
N GLY A 218 10.45 -7.73 2.18
CA GLY A 218 10.57 -6.28 2.17
C GLY A 218 10.52 -5.65 0.77
N THR A 219 9.99 -6.36 -0.22
CA THR A 219 9.82 -5.85 -1.59
C THR A 219 8.82 -4.70 -1.61
N ILE A 220 7.74 -4.83 -0.86
CA ILE A 220 6.78 -3.76 -0.58
C ILE A 220 6.89 -3.37 0.88
N ARG A 221 6.91 -2.10 1.18
CA ARG A 221 7.05 -1.55 2.53
C ARG A 221 6.13 -0.38 2.78
N LEU A 222 5.82 -0.12 4.04
CA LEU A 222 5.17 1.09 4.49
C LEU A 222 6.15 2.28 4.38
N GLY A 223 5.69 3.37 3.79
CA GLY A 223 6.47 4.62 3.73
C GLY A 223 6.45 5.36 5.05
N SER A 224 7.56 6.06 5.34
CA SER A 224 7.73 6.85 6.57
C SER A 224 7.14 8.26 6.51
N GLN A 225 6.39 8.61 5.47
CA GLN A 225 5.88 9.98 5.33
C GLN A 225 4.56 10.18 6.07
N LYS A 226 4.54 11.22 6.87
CA LYS A 226 3.48 11.63 7.82
C LYS A 226 2.07 11.82 7.24
N SER A 227 1.89 11.96 5.95
CA SER A 227 0.63 12.49 5.40
C SER A 227 -0.25 11.50 4.65
N GLU A 228 0.27 10.33 4.36
CA GLU A 228 -0.46 9.38 3.54
C GLU A 228 0.07 7.99 3.87
N GLY A 229 -0.74 7.11 4.39
CA GLY A 229 -0.43 5.68 4.54
C GLY A 229 -0.03 5.10 3.19
N SER A 230 1.21 5.31 2.83
CA SER A 230 1.71 5.08 1.50
C SER A 230 2.57 3.84 1.53
N PHE A 231 2.22 2.88 0.73
CA PHE A 231 2.99 1.67 0.54
C PHE A 231 3.82 1.83 -0.72
N PHE A 232 5.11 1.53 -0.62
CA PHE A 232 6.06 1.72 -1.71
C PHE A 232 6.74 0.42 -2.08
N TRP A 233 7.02 0.27 -3.35
CA TRP A 233 7.97 -0.72 -3.80
C TRP A 233 9.39 -0.34 -3.37
N ASN A 234 10.05 -1.25 -2.66
CA ASN A 234 11.45 -1.12 -2.30
C ASN A 234 12.34 -1.56 -3.46
N ASN A 235 12.66 -0.64 -4.36
CA ASN A 235 13.44 -0.92 -5.55
C ASN A 235 14.92 -1.24 -5.29
N THR A 236 15.39 -1.16 -4.05
CA THR A 236 16.73 -1.62 -3.65
C THR A 236 16.80 -3.14 -3.54
N ASN A 237 15.64 -3.79 -3.40
CA ASN A 237 15.53 -5.25 -3.35
C ASN A 237 14.93 -5.74 -4.68
N PRO A 238 15.76 -5.99 -5.71
CA PRO A 238 15.26 -6.27 -7.05
C PRO A 238 14.71 -7.69 -7.11
N SER A 239 13.45 -7.81 -7.50
CA SER A 239 12.89 -9.10 -7.87
C SER A 239 13.40 -9.57 -9.24
N VAL A 240 13.58 -8.64 -10.17
CA VAL A 240 14.12 -8.95 -11.51
C VAL A 240 14.88 -7.75 -12.06
N LYS A 241 16.09 -8.01 -12.59
CA LYS A 241 16.83 -7.05 -13.43
C LYS A 241 16.57 -7.37 -14.89
N LEU A 242 16.10 -6.40 -15.65
CA LEU A 242 16.09 -6.49 -17.08
C LEU A 242 17.54 -6.34 -17.57
N LYS A 243 18.15 -7.43 -18.04
CA LYS A 243 19.36 -7.34 -18.84
C LYS A 243 18.95 -6.95 -20.25
N LEU A 244 19.10 -5.70 -20.57
CA LEU A 244 19.10 -5.26 -21.94
C LEU A 244 20.45 -5.66 -22.52
N GLY A 245 20.46 -6.63 -23.45
CA GLY A 245 21.65 -7.06 -24.18
C GLY A 245 22.26 -5.92 -24.98
#